data_68fe554ca8a441ac9f2602a6dd2746d1
#
_entry.id   68fe554ca8a441ac9f2602a6dd2746d1
#
_cell.length_a   1.000
_cell.length_b   1.000
_cell.length_c   1.000
_cell.angle_alpha   90.00
_cell.angle_beta   90.00
_cell.angle_gamma   90.00
#
_symmetry.space_group_name_H-M   'P 1'
#
loop_
_entity.id
_entity.type
_entity.pdbx_description
1 polymer ?
#
loop_
_entity_poly.entity_id
_entity_poly.type
_entity_poly.pdbx_seq_one_letter_code
_entity_poly.pdbx_strand_id
1 'polypeptide(L)'
;MKSFDLSRAKVLDLSQNFSVDSPPFAYYEGPTIKWVKKMAFEGVNAQHISSTNHIATHLDSPLHFNDPGPDVAGIPIGTLVGPACIVDLQQFGIGDYDIYGSQHFEQWEKKYNIKIERGDILVIHTGYHAYYNEDWSPTTKVQHKDARADLPRAFLRHPGPRAEFCDWVLDRGIRWMAIDAISTDHPFNTKVRDARRDLVPEVEAKIGMSMGQAFPWPKDYQATHTRLFPRGVFHVENVGGEIDLILNQRVWIGAFPFRFKGGEAAFCRFVAFVEG
;
A
#
# COMPACT_ATOMS: atom_id res chain seq x y z
N MET A 1 18.32 6.64 -19.87
CA MET A 1 18.34 6.15 -18.49
C MET A 1 19.80 6.05 -18.06
N LYS A 2 20.22 6.72 -16.98
CA LYS A 2 21.56 6.47 -16.42
C LYS A 2 21.60 5.01 -15.97
N SER A 3 22.67 4.29 -16.29
CA SER A 3 22.88 2.93 -15.81
C SER A 3 22.97 2.95 -14.28
N PHE A 4 22.17 2.14 -13.60
CA PHE A 4 22.22 2.00 -12.17
C PHE A 4 23.24 0.91 -11.80
N ASP A 5 24.22 1.27 -10.98
CA ASP A 5 25.28 0.33 -10.56
C ASP A 5 24.92 -0.32 -9.21
N LEU A 6 24.39 -1.53 -9.28
CA LEU A 6 24.03 -2.31 -8.08
C LEU A 6 25.19 -2.57 -7.13
N SER A 7 26.44 -2.54 -7.61
CA SER A 7 27.61 -2.81 -6.75
C SER A 7 27.89 -1.67 -5.75
N ARG A 8 27.31 -0.50 -5.99
CA ARG A 8 27.44 0.70 -5.16
C ARG A 8 26.13 1.09 -4.49
N ALA A 9 25.08 0.33 -4.72
CA ALA A 9 23.78 0.64 -4.17
C ALA A 9 23.69 0.30 -2.68
N LYS A 10 23.16 1.24 -1.89
CA LYS A 10 22.58 0.91 -0.60
C LYS A 10 21.16 0.40 -0.84
N VAL A 11 20.82 -0.73 -0.22
CA VAL A 11 19.46 -1.29 -0.27
C VAL A 11 18.74 -0.91 1.02
N LEU A 12 17.59 -0.25 0.89
CA LEU A 12 16.70 0.08 1.99
C LEU A 12 15.49 -0.86 1.97
N ASP A 13 15.11 -1.35 3.14
CA ASP A 13 13.93 -2.19 3.29
C ASP A 13 12.70 -1.31 3.59
N LEU A 14 11.78 -1.30 2.67
CA LEU A 14 10.53 -0.53 2.75
C LEU A 14 9.34 -1.39 3.12
N SER A 15 9.59 -2.58 3.71
CA SER A 15 8.52 -3.51 4.07
C SER A 15 8.12 -3.37 5.53
N GLN A 16 6.84 -3.55 5.81
CA GLN A 16 6.35 -3.81 7.16
C GLN A 16 6.67 -5.27 7.55
N ASN A 17 6.89 -5.50 8.83
CA ASN A 17 7.08 -6.84 9.33
C ASN A 17 5.77 -7.64 9.30
N PHE A 18 5.89 -8.94 9.13
CA PHE A 18 4.79 -9.89 9.26
C PHE A 18 4.95 -10.67 10.56
N SER A 19 3.93 -10.63 11.42
CA SER A 19 3.90 -11.33 12.71
C SER A 19 2.47 -11.76 13.07
N VAL A 20 2.30 -12.46 14.18
CA VAL A 20 0.97 -12.79 14.75
C VAL A 20 0.17 -11.55 15.13
N ASP A 21 0.86 -10.43 15.35
CA ASP A 21 0.27 -9.16 15.74
C ASP A 21 0.02 -8.24 14.53
N SER A 22 0.39 -8.67 13.31
CA SER A 22 0.15 -7.89 12.09
C SER A 22 -1.34 -7.67 11.88
N PRO A 23 -1.81 -6.42 11.75
CA PRO A 23 -3.22 -6.14 11.61
C PRO A 23 -3.72 -6.58 10.23
N PRO A 24 -4.83 -7.37 10.16
CA PRO A 24 -5.47 -7.72 8.91
C PRO A 24 -6.28 -6.54 8.36
N PHE A 25 -6.57 -6.55 7.06
CA PHE A 25 -7.62 -5.67 6.53
C PHE A 25 -8.93 -5.91 7.30
N ALA A 26 -9.72 -4.86 7.49
CA ALA A 26 -10.80 -4.74 8.48
C ALA A 26 -11.80 -5.91 8.58
N TYR A 27 -11.85 -6.81 7.58
CA TYR A 27 -12.78 -7.95 7.53
C TYR A 27 -12.10 -9.30 7.37
N TYR A 28 -10.77 -9.32 7.35
CA TYR A 28 -10.02 -10.56 7.20
C TYR A 28 -9.55 -11.10 8.53
N GLU A 29 -9.31 -12.40 8.58
CA GLU A 29 -8.72 -13.03 9.75
C GLU A 29 -7.24 -12.69 9.85
N GLY A 30 -6.80 -12.42 11.07
CA GLY A 30 -5.39 -12.18 11.38
C GLY A 30 -4.51 -13.42 11.21
N PRO A 31 -3.19 -13.26 11.17
CA PRO A 31 -2.26 -14.37 11.00
C PRO A 31 -2.30 -15.31 12.21
N THR A 32 -2.16 -16.60 11.93
CA THR A 32 -1.88 -17.64 12.93
C THR A 32 -0.53 -18.26 12.62
N ILE A 33 0.41 -18.19 13.57
CA ILE A 33 1.74 -18.78 13.47
C ILE A 33 1.91 -19.82 14.56
N LYS A 34 2.10 -21.08 14.21
CA LYS A 34 2.25 -22.20 15.15
C LYS A 34 3.59 -22.89 14.96
N TRP A 35 4.29 -23.15 16.06
CA TRP A 35 5.46 -24.02 16.03
C TRP A 35 5.00 -25.45 15.79
N VAL A 36 5.46 -26.06 14.71
CA VAL A 36 5.28 -27.50 14.43
C VAL A 36 6.48 -28.31 14.86
N LYS A 37 7.65 -27.67 14.99
CA LYS A 37 8.88 -28.22 15.58
C LYS A 37 9.61 -27.14 16.34
N LYS A 38 10.33 -27.58 17.40
CA LYS A 38 11.15 -26.69 18.25
C LYS A 38 12.54 -27.31 18.45
N MET A 39 13.55 -26.49 18.34
CA MET A 39 14.96 -26.87 18.49
C MET A 39 15.20 -27.71 19.75
N ALA A 40 14.60 -27.32 20.88
CA ALA A 40 14.78 -27.98 22.18
C ALA A 40 14.33 -29.45 22.21
N PHE A 41 13.42 -29.86 21.32
CA PHE A 41 12.86 -31.22 21.32
C PHE A 41 13.24 -32.02 20.08
N GLU A 42 13.45 -31.34 18.95
CA GLU A 42 13.56 -32.00 17.65
C GLU A 42 14.81 -31.58 16.87
N GLY A 43 15.66 -30.73 17.45
CA GLY A 43 16.87 -30.25 16.81
C GLY A 43 16.67 -29.33 15.61
N VAL A 44 15.42 -28.86 15.39
CA VAL A 44 15.07 -27.97 14.28
C VAL A 44 13.86 -27.09 14.67
N ASN A 45 13.80 -25.89 14.16
CA ASN A 45 12.63 -25.03 14.25
C ASN A 45 11.84 -25.06 12.95
N ALA A 46 10.52 -25.26 13.03
CA ALA A 46 9.61 -25.15 11.90
C ALA A 46 8.28 -24.55 12.34
N GLN A 47 7.67 -23.75 11.48
CA GLN A 47 6.41 -23.06 11.75
C GLN A 47 5.41 -23.39 10.63
N HIS A 48 4.15 -23.41 11.02
CA HIS A 48 3.01 -23.39 10.12
C HIS A 48 2.39 -21.99 10.20
N ILE A 49 2.13 -21.40 9.04
CA ILE A 49 1.54 -20.07 8.90
C ILE A 49 0.20 -20.23 8.17
N SER A 50 -0.85 -19.64 8.74
CA SER A 50 -2.16 -19.46 8.11
C SER A 50 -2.51 -17.98 8.17
N SER A 51 -2.79 -17.38 7.02
CA SER A 51 -3.09 -15.96 6.89
C SER A 51 -3.83 -15.68 5.61
N THR A 52 -4.55 -14.55 5.56
CA THR A 52 -4.95 -13.93 4.28
C THR A 52 -3.73 -13.25 3.64
N ASN A 53 -3.81 -12.95 2.34
CA ASN A 53 -2.69 -12.36 1.61
C ASN A 53 -2.55 -10.84 1.84
N HIS A 54 -3.64 -10.16 2.28
CA HIS A 54 -3.71 -8.70 2.44
C HIS A 54 -3.32 -8.27 3.86
N ILE A 55 -2.11 -8.66 4.26
CA ILE A 55 -1.51 -8.34 5.56
C ILE A 55 -0.05 -7.98 5.34
N ALA A 56 0.49 -7.07 6.14
CA ALA A 56 1.84 -6.54 5.97
C ALA A 56 2.06 -6.00 4.54
N THR A 57 3.30 -5.82 4.12
CA THR A 57 3.59 -5.39 2.76
C THR A 57 3.28 -6.52 1.78
N HIS A 58 2.36 -6.28 0.88
CA HIS A 58 1.92 -7.26 -0.11
C HIS A 58 1.69 -6.61 -1.47
N LEU A 59 1.72 -7.43 -2.50
CA LEU A 59 1.40 -7.05 -3.87
C LEU A 59 0.07 -7.66 -4.25
N ASP A 60 -0.84 -6.83 -4.72
CA ASP A 60 -2.10 -7.25 -5.34
C ASP A 60 -1.91 -7.39 -6.84
N SER A 61 -2.18 -8.58 -7.38
CA SER A 61 -2.14 -8.80 -8.82
C SER A 61 -3.44 -8.35 -9.49
N PRO A 62 -3.45 -8.16 -10.81
CA PRO A 62 -4.70 -7.83 -11.50
C PRO A 62 -5.84 -8.83 -11.27
N LEU A 63 -5.55 -10.11 -10.97
CA LEU A 63 -6.55 -11.12 -10.65
C LEU A 63 -7.43 -10.72 -9.45
N HIS A 64 -6.92 -9.89 -8.53
CA HIS A 64 -7.67 -9.48 -7.33
C HIS A 64 -9.02 -8.81 -7.67
N PHE A 65 -9.05 -7.96 -8.70
CA PHE A 65 -10.28 -7.23 -9.11
C PHE A 65 -10.62 -7.40 -10.61
N ASN A 66 -9.93 -8.27 -11.31
CA ASN A 66 -10.14 -8.52 -12.74
C ASN A 66 -10.06 -10.01 -13.03
N ASP A 67 -11.18 -10.71 -13.00
CA ASP A 67 -11.28 -12.14 -13.31
C ASP A 67 -11.91 -12.34 -14.69
N PRO A 68 -11.22 -12.97 -15.67
CA PRO A 68 -9.85 -13.45 -15.58
C PRO A 68 -8.80 -12.35 -15.73
N GLY A 69 -7.79 -12.37 -14.86
CA GLY A 69 -6.63 -11.48 -14.88
C GLY A 69 -5.34 -12.22 -14.56
N PRO A 70 -4.18 -11.64 -14.83
CA PRO A 70 -2.90 -12.21 -14.41
C PRO A 70 -2.83 -12.39 -12.89
N ASP A 71 -2.47 -13.59 -12.44
CA ASP A 71 -2.10 -13.89 -11.06
C ASP A 71 -0.68 -13.35 -10.75
N VAL A 72 -0.24 -13.44 -9.50
CA VAL A 72 1.11 -13.01 -9.08
C VAL A 72 2.21 -13.72 -9.88
N ALA A 73 2.05 -15.02 -10.17
CA ALA A 73 3.03 -15.78 -10.94
C ALA A 73 3.10 -15.35 -12.41
N GLY A 74 2.03 -14.79 -12.94
CA GLY A 74 1.92 -14.30 -14.31
C GLY A 74 2.51 -12.90 -14.53
N ILE A 75 2.82 -12.14 -13.47
CA ILE A 75 3.46 -10.84 -13.59
C ILE A 75 4.94 -11.05 -13.98
N PRO A 76 5.42 -10.49 -15.11
CA PRO A 76 6.82 -10.60 -15.49
C PRO A 76 7.72 -9.92 -14.46
N ILE A 77 8.77 -10.63 -13.98
CA ILE A 77 9.66 -10.12 -12.92
C ILE A 77 10.29 -8.76 -13.26
N GLY A 78 10.58 -8.50 -14.53
CA GLY A 78 11.11 -7.20 -14.99
C GLY A 78 10.13 -6.03 -14.85
N THR A 79 8.83 -6.32 -14.68
CA THR A 79 7.82 -5.29 -14.40
C THR A 79 7.91 -4.80 -12.94
N LEU A 80 8.36 -5.68 -12.05
CA LEU A 80 8.39 -5.43 -10.60
C LEU A 80 9.56 -4.55 -10.15
N VAL A 81 10.51 -4.24 -11.04
CA VAL A 81 11.68 -3.41 -10.74
C VAL A 81 11.76 -2.24 -11.70
N GLY A 82 12.01 -1.06 -11.20
CA GLY A 82 12.16 0.13 -12.06
C GLY A 82 12.34 1.44 -11.31
N PRO A 83 12.50 2.54 -12.07
CA PRO A 83 12.53 3.87 -11.49
C PRO A 83 11.18 4.21 -10.86
N ALA A 84 11.22 4.90 -9.73
CA ALA A 84 10.06 5.29 -8.95
C ALA A 84 10.18 6.72 -8.42
N CYS A 85 9.05 7.39 -8.31
CA CYS A 85 8.93 8.66 -7.59
C CYS A 85 8.26 8.40 -6.24
N ILE A 86 8.92 8.80 -5.16
CA ILE A 86 8.41 8.71 -3.79
C ILE A 86 7.77 10.06 -3.45
N VAL A 87 6.45 10.13 -3.48
CA VAL A 87 5.71 11.38 -3.31
C VAL A 87 5.13 11.46 -1.90
N ASP A 88 5.66 12.34 -1.09
CA ASP A 88 5.13 12.63 0.25
C ASP A 88 3.97 13.62 0.16
N LEU A 89 2.75 13.15 0.47
CA LEU A 89 1.53 13.95 0.45
C LEU A 89 1.31 14.74 1.75
N GLN A 90 1.95 14.37 2.86
CA GLN A 90 1.80 15.08 4.14
C GLN A 90 2.20 16.55 4.05
N GLN A 91 3.20 16.85 3.22
CA GLN A 91 3.65 18.23 3.01
C GLN A 91 2.60 19.16 2.38
N PHE A 92 1.54 18.59 1.83
CA PHE A 92 0.38 19.32 1.29
C PHE A 92 -0.80 19.36 2.25
N GLY A 93 -0.58 18.95 3.51
CA GLY A 93 -1.61 18.93 4.53
C GLY A 93 -2.60 17.77 4.40
N ILE A 94 -2.28 16.75 3.58
CA ILE A 94 -3.09 15.56 3.43
C ILE A 94 -2.94 14.67 4.68
N GLY A 95 -4.06 14.36 5.32
CA GLY A 95 -4.14 13.56 6.54
C GLY A 95 -5.45 12.78 6.62
N ASP A 96 -5.98 12.61 7.85
CA ASP A 96 -7.16 11.80 8.13
C ASP A 96 -8.32 12.11 7.18
N TYR A 97 -8.80 11.08 6.47
CA TYR A 97 -9.92 11.11 5.52
C TYR A 97 -9.78 12.06 4.32
N ASP A 98 -8.66 12.74 4.16
CA ASP A 98 -8.51 13.70 3.07
C ASP A 98 -8.54 13.01 1.70
N ILE A 99 -8.98 13.78 0.72
CA ILE A 99 -8.99 13.36 -0.68
C ILE A 99 -7.80 13.99 -1.38
N TYR A 100 -6.91 13.15 -1.94
CA TYR A 100 -5.88 13.62 -2.83
C TYR A 100 -6.24 13.41 -4.31
N GLY A 101 -5.60 14.16 -5.19
CA GLY A 101 -5.79 14.07 -6.64
C GLY A 101 -4.52 14.49 -7.37
N SER A 102 -4.58 14.48 -8.70
CA SER A 102 -3.45 14.77 -9.60
C SER A 102 -2.72 16.07 -9.28
N GLN A 103 -3.46 17.09 -8.83
CA GLN A 103 -2.90 18.40 -8.50
C GLN A 103 -1.77 18.35 -7.45
N HIS A 104 -1.82 17.41 -6.50
CA HIS A 104 -0.78 17.27 -5.48
C HIS A 104 0.53 16.72 -6.07
N PHE A 105 0.42 15.77 -7.01
CA PHE A 105 1.57 15.22 -7.72
C PHE A 105 2.19 16.25 -8.67
N GLU A 106 1.38 17.06 -9.34
CA GLU A 106 1.84 18.17 -10.18
C GLU A 106 2.51 19.28 -9.38
N GLN A 107 2.01 19.58 -8.17
CA GLN A 107 2.65 20.49 -7.23
C GLN A 107 3.97 19.92 -6.74
N TRP A 108 4.03 18.62 -6.46
CA TRP A 108 5.24 17.92 -6.06
C TRP A 108 6.30 17.99 -7.18
N GLU A 109 5.93 17.71 -8.43
CA GLU A 109 6.84 17.82 -9.59
C GLU A 109 7.48 19.22 -9.67
N LYS A 110 6.67 20.25 -9.49
CA LYS A 110 7.15 21.66 -9.49
C LYS A 110 8.07 21.95 -8.31
N LYS A 111 7.69 21.51 -7.12
CA LYS A 111 8.42 21.78 -5.88
C LYS A 111 9.81 21.17 -5.87
N TYR A 112 9.93 19.93 -6.32
CA TYR A 112 11.18 19.17 -6.30
C TYR A 112 11.95 19.21 -7.63
N ASN A 113 11.38 19.79 -8.67
CA ASN A 113 11.92 19.76 -10.03
C ASN A 113 12.21 18.32 -10.52
N ILE A 114 11.33 17.39 -10.14
CA ILE A 114 11.37 15.98 -10.54
C ILE A 114 10.11 15.70 -11.35
N LYS A 115 10.25 15.05 -12.51
CA LYS A 115 9.12 14.62 -13.31
C LYS A 115 8.76 13.17 -13.04
N ILE A 116 7.48 12.89 -12.92
CA ILE A 116 6.93 11.54 -12.93
C ILE A 116 6.80 11.16 -14.41
N GLU A 117 7.66 10.26 -14.87
CA GLU A 117 7.76 9.89 -16.27
C GLU A 117 6.92 8.65 -16.60
N ARG A 118 6.58 8.50 -17.88
CA ARG A 118 5.91 7.28 -18.36
C ARG A 118 6.75 6.04 -18.05
N GLY A 119 6.12 5.05 -17.42
CA GLY A 119 6.78 3.82 -17.01
C GLY A 119 7.42 3.86 -15.63
N ASP A 120 7.30 4.99 -14.91
CA ASP A 120 7.68 5.04 -13.51
C ASP A 120 6.73 4.25 -12.63
N ILE A 121 7.26 3.82 -11.50
CA ILE A 121 6.50 3.34 -10.35
C ILE A 121 6.14 4.57 -9.51
N LEU A 122 4.89 4.67 -9.06
CA LEU A 122 4.45 5.75 -8.19
C LEU A 122 4.30 5.24 -6.77
N VAL A 123 5.16 5.71 -5.85
CA VAL A 123 5.05 5.42 -4.43
C VAL A 123 4.41 6.60 -3.73
N ILE A 124 3.24 6.38 -3.16
CA ILE A 124 2.43 7.39 -2.48
C ILE A 124 2.69 7.25 -0.98
N HIS A 125 3.29 8.27 -0.40
CA HIS A 125 3.53 8.35 1.02
C HIS A 125 2.50 9.28 1.67
N THR A 126 1.81 8.77 2.68
CA THR A 126 0.77 9.48 3.43
C THR A 126 1.10 9.61 4.91
N GLY A 127 2.19 8.96 5.36
CA GLY A 127 2.62 8.87 6.76
C GLY A 127 1.87 7.81 7.56
N TYR A 128 0.96 7.06 6.93
CA TYR A 128 0.13 6.08 7.62
C TYR A 128 0.87 4.78 7.96
N HIS A 129 2.04 4.52 7.35
CA HIS A 129 2.93 3.43 7.76
C HIS A 129 3.31 3.51 9.25
N ALA A 130 3.37 4.71 9.82
CA ALA A 130 3.66 4.91 11.24
C ALA A 130 2.57 4.36 12.18
N TYR A 131 1.36 4.14 11.66
CA TYR A 131 0.24 3.53 12.40
C TYR A 131 0.10 2.04 12.14
N TYR A 132 0.87 1.47 11.23
CA TYR A 132 1.03 0.04 11.09
C TYR A 132 1.94 -0.43 12.22
N ASN A 133 1.37 -1.05 13.23
CA ASN A 133 2.12 -1.39 14.41
C ASN A 133 2.10 -2.90 14.63
N GLU A 134 3.21 -3.53 14.30
CA GLU A 134 3.48 -4.92 14.57
C GLU A 134 3.72 -5.19 16.07
N ASP A 135 4.29 -4.21 16.78
CA ASP A 135 4.45 -4.25 18.22
C ASP A 135 3.13 -4.04 18.97
N TRP A 136 2.05 -4.09 18.24
CA TRP A 136 0.72 -3.95 18.72
C TRP A 136 0.23 -5.22 19.43
N SER A 137 0.97 -5.70 20.33
CA SER A 137 0.57 -6.69 21.32
C SER A 137 -0.13 -6.02 22.51
N PRO A 138 -1.14 -6.64 23.10
CA PRO A 138 -1.70 -6.19 24.39
C PRO A 138 -0.66 -6.05 25.49
N THR A 139 0.48 -6.71 25.32
CA THR A 139 1.58 -6.75 26.29
C THR A 139 2.66 -5.72 26.03
N THR A 140 2.76 -5.17 24.81
CA THR A 140 3.68 -4.08 24.51
C THR A 140 3.02 -2.76 24.87
N LYS A 141 3.75 -1.89 25.55
CA LYS A 141 3.31 -0.51 25.85
C LYS A 141 3.42 0.31 24.58
N VAL A 142 2.50 0.09 23.67
CA VAL A 142 2.50 0.72 22.36
C VAL A 142 2.33 2.21 22.50
N GLN A 143 3.18 2.95 21.83
CA GLN A 143 3.12 4.40 21.75
C GLN A 143 1.86 4.90 21.02
N HIS A 144 1.15 4.04 20.31
CA HIS A 144 -0.08 4.34 19.58
C HIS A 144 -1.31 3.70 20.24
N LYS A 145 -1.65 4.15 21.45
CA LYS A 145 -2.89 3.75 22.13
C LYS A 145 -4.13 3.91 21.26
N ASP A 146 -4.12 4.88 20.37
CA ASP A 146 -5.26 5.22 19.52
C ASP A 146 -5.46 4.25 18.36
N ALA A 147 -4.41 3.55 17.92
CA ALA A 147 -4.47 2.64 16.79
C ALA A 147 -5.45 1.48 17.00
N ARG A 148 -5.69 1.07 18.25
CA ARG A 148 -6.61 -0.03 18.57
C ARG A 148 -7.98 0.35 19.01
N ALA A 149 -8.09 1.37 19.81
CA ALA A 149 -9.40 1.89 20.17
C ALA A 149 -10.21 2.26 18.90
N ASP A 150 -9.51 2.54 17.79
CA ASP A 150 -10.10 3.02 16.55
C ASP A 150 -10.04 2.05 15.37
N LEU A 151 -9.82 0.72 15.56
CA LEU A 151 -9.35 -0.08 14.43
C LEU A 151 -8.21 0.67 13.72
N PRO A 152 -7.09 0.11 13.50
CA PRO A 152 -5.85 0.86 13.27
C PRO A 152 -6.11 2.08 12.41
N ARG A 153 -5.76 3.25 12.87
CA ARG A 153 -5.91 4.52 12.15
C ARG A 153 -5.49 4.40 10.68
N ALA A 154 -4.47 3.57 10.44
CA ALA A 154 -4.03 3.19 9.11
C ALA A 154 -5.14 2.61 8.23
N PHE A 155 -6.12 1.90 8.80
CA PHE A 155 -7.17 1.23 8.03
C PHE A 155 -8.43 2.08 7.84
N LEU A 156 -8.73 2.94 8.81
CA LEU A 156 -10.00 3.68 8.81
C LEU A 156 -9.86 5.11 8.33
N ARG A 157 -8.70 5.72 8.54
CA ARG A 157 -8.55 7.18 8.40
C ARG A 157 -7.57 7.61 7.33
N HIS A 158 -6.86 6.68 6.69
CA HIS A 158 -5.91 7.09 5.65
C HIS A 158 -6.61 7.86 4.53
N PRO A 159 -5.91 8.82 3.91
CA PRO A 159 -6.43 9.53 2.77
C PRO A 159 -6.52 8.61 1.55
N GLY A 160 -7.32 9.00 0.57
CA GLY A 160 -7.42 8.26 -0.68
C GLY A 160 -7.90 9.14 -1.82
N PRO A 161 -7.79 8.69 -3.07
CA PRO A 161 -8.18 9.49 -4.21
C PRO A 161 -9.65 9.32 -4.57
N ARG A 162 -10.14 10.21 -5.41
CA ARG A 162 -11.35 10.00 -6.19
C ARG A 162 -11.02 9.32 -7.52
N ALA A 163 -12.07 8.89 -8.21
CA ALA A 163 -11.95 8.13 -9.46
C ALA A 163 -11.18 8.85 -10.57
N GLU A 164 -11.21 10.16 -10.62
CA GLU A 164 -10.50 10.98 -11.63
C GLU A 164 -8.97 10.83 -11.52
N PHE A 165 -8.46 10.45 -10.36
CA PHE A 165 -7.04 10.14 -10.19
C PHE A 165 -6.60 8.94 -11.05
N CYS A 166 -7.49 7.96 -11.24
CA CYS A 166 -7.19 6.81 -12.09
C CYS A 166 -6.93 7.22 -13.55
N ASP A 167 -7.69 8.18 -14.06
CA ASP A 167 -7.51 8.68 -15.43
C ASP A 167 -6.11 9.33 -15.55
N TRP A 168 -5.72 10.14 -14.58
CA TRP A 168 -4.40 10.74 -14.53
C TRP A 168 -3.27 9.68 -14.47
N VAL A 169 -3.42 8.63 -13.65
CA VAL A 169 -2.46 7.52 -13.55
C VAL A 169 -2.28 6.84 -14.90
N LEU A 170 -3.38 6.57 -15.62
CA LEU A 170 -3.36 5.94 -16.94
C LEU A 170 -2.75 6.84 -17.99
N ASP A 171 -3.12 8.11 -18.03
CA ASP A 171 -2.59 9.09 -19.00
C ASP A 171 -1.08 9.32 -18.80
N ARG A 172 -0.62 9.36 -17.56
CA ARG A 172 0.81 9.41 -17.23
C ARG A 172 1.54 8.14 -17.62
N GLY A 173 0.83 7.03 -17.75
CA GLY A 173 1.40 5.72 -18.04
C GLY A 173 2.24 5.19 -16.88
N ILE A 174 1.75 5.39 -15.66
CA ILE A 174 2.34 4.80 -14.45
C ILE A 174 2.35 3.28 -14.61
N ARG A 175 3.47 2.65 -14.28
CA ARG A 175 3.65 1.21 -14.44
C ARG A 175 2.84 0.41 -13.42
N TRP A 176 2.95 0.78 -12.16
CA TRP A 176 2.18 0.31 -11.02
C TRP A 176 2.39 1.26 -9.83
N MET A 177 1.60 1.09 -8.79
CA MET A 177 1.61 1.99 -7.63
C MET A 177 1.99 1.28 -6.35
N ALA A 178 2.44 2.03 -5.37
CA ALA A 178 2.58 1.58 -4.00
C ALA A 178 2.09 2.66 -3.04
N ILE A 179 1.62 2.24 -1.86
CA ILE A 179 1.15 3.14 -0.81
C ILE A 179 1.56 2.64 0.58
N ASP A 180 1.81 3.57 1.47
CA ASP A 180 2.13 3.29 2.87
C ASP A 180 0.89 3.12 3.77
N ALA A 181 -0.26 2.88 3.17
CA ALA A 181 -1.53 2.58 3.81
C ALA A 181 -2.04 1.21 3.39
N ILE A 182 -3.15 0.76 4.02
CA ILE A 182 -3.74 -0.56 3.78
C ILE A 182 -4.42 -0.67 2.41
N SER A 183 -4.74 0.43 1.77
CA SER A 183 -5.36 0.44 0.45
C SER A 183 -4.98 1.70 -0.32
N THR A 184 -4.90 1.55 -1.64
CA THR A 184 -4.80 2.69 -2.57
C THR A 184 -6.11 3.43 -2.74
N ASP A 185 -7.26 2.84 -2.40
CA ASP A 185 -8.56 3.51 -2.35
C ASP A 185 -8.79 4.20 -1.01
N HIS A 186 -9.60 5.24 -1.00
CA HIS A 186 -10.07 5.86 0.23
C HIS A 186 -10.89 4.83 1.05
N PRO A 187 -10.71 4.71 2.39
CA PRO A 187 -11.42 3.72 3.21
C PRO A 187 -12.94 3.73 2.98
N PHE A 188 -13.53 4.92 2.91
CA PHE A 188 -14.97 5.08 2.67
C PHE A 188 -15.38 4.92 1.20
N ASN A 189 -14.45 4.63 0.32
CA ASN A 189 -14.74 4.07 -1.01
C ASN A 189 -14.63 2.54 -1.05
N THR A 190 -14.56 1.88 0.10
CA THR A 190 -14.53 0.43 0.27
C THR A 190 -15.71 -0.06 1.12
N LYS A 191 -15.75 -1.36 1.42
CA LYS A 191 -16.72 -1.96 2.36
C LYS A 191 -16.64 -1.38 3.78
N VAL A 192 -15.58 -0.67 4.13
CA VAL A 192 -15.48 0.07 5.40
C VAL A 192 -16.67 1.01 5.56
N ARG A 193 -17.13 1.67 4.50
CA ARG A 193 -18.32 2.56 4.54
C ARG A 193 -19.57 1.84 5.04
N ASP A 194 -19.80 0.59 4.62
CA ASP A 194 -20.98 -0.17 5.07
C ASP A 194 -20.85 -0.62 6.53
N ALA A 195 -19.65 -0.99 6.94
CA ALA A 195 -19.41 -1.49 8.28
C ALA A 195 -19.28 -0.39 9.34
N ARG A 196 -18.80 0.78 8.93
CA ARG A 196 -18.59 1.92 9.83
C ARG A 196 -19.45 3.13 9.41
N ARG A 197 -20.75 2.87 9.23
CA ARG A 197 -21.75 3.92 8.93
C ARG A 197 -21.79 5.01 10.00
N ASP A 198 -21.42 4.68 11.22
CA ASP A 198 -21.30 5.60 12.35
C ASP A 198 -20.29 6.73 12.09
N LEU A 199 -19.23 6.46 11.29
CA LEU A 199 -18.20 7.45 10.95
C LEU A 199 -18.52 8.28 9.69
N VAL A 200 -19.52 7.90 8.91
CA VAL A 200 -19.86 8.61 7.66
C VAL A 200 -20.08 10.12 7.89
N PRO A 201 -20.84 10.58 8.92
CA PRO A 201 -21.02 12.02 9.14
C PRO A 201 -19.70 12.76 9.43
N GLU A 202 -18.77 12.14 10.17
CA GLU A 202 -17.44 12.70 10.44
C GLU A 202 -16.64 12.86 9.15
N VAL A 203 -16.64 11.81 8.31
CA VAL A 203 -15.93 11.83 7.03
C VAL A 203 -16.50 12.88 6.08
N GLU A 204 -17.83 12.93 5.92
CA GLU A 204 -18.50 13.92 5.08
C GLU A 204 -18.21 15.36 5.53
N ALA A 205 -18.20 15.60 6.85
CA ALA A 205 -17.83 16.89 7.40
C ALA A 205 -16.37 17.26 7.09
N LYS A 206 -15.47 16.28 7.19
CA LYS A 206 -14.03 16.47 6.91
C LYS A 206 -13.77 16.77 5.44
N ILE A 207 -14.39 16.01 4.52
CA ILE A 207 -14.17 16.19 3.07
C ILE A 207 -15.05 17.27 2.43
N GLY A 208 -16.03 17.78 3.18
CA GLY A 208 -16.92 18.87 2.72
C GLY A 208 -17.94 18.46 1.65
N MET A 209 -18.23 17.15 1.51
CA MET A 209 -19.23 16.66 0.55
C MET A 209 -19.80 15.31 1.01
N SER A 210 -20.96 14.93 0.44
CA SER A 210 -21.57 13.64 0.76
C SER A 210 -20.77 12.45 0.16
N MET A 211 -20.92 11.26 0.76
CA MET A 211 -20.34 10.04 0.23
C MET A 211 -20.81 9.75 -1.21
N GLY A 212 -22.04 10.06 -1.53
CA GLY A 212 -22.58 9.90 -2.88
C GLY A 212 -21.92 10.80 -3.91
N GLN A 213 -21.44 11.99 -3.49
CA GLN A 213 -20.70 12.93 -4.33
C GLN A 213 -19.21 12.57 -4.41
N ALA A 214 -18.61 12.20 -3.28
CA ALA A 214 -17.19 11.85 -3.22
C ALA A 214 -16.91 10.52 -3.92
N PHE A 215 -17.72 9.52 -3.62
CA PHE A 215 -17.55 8.14 -4.05
C PHE A 215 -18.90 7.54 -4.50
N PRO A 216 -19.38 7.87 -5.71
CA PRO A 216 -20.67 7.35 -6.20
C PRO A 216 -20.59 5.83 -6.45
N TRP A 217 -21.36 5.07 -5.70
CA TRP A 217 -21.51 3.62 -5.87
C TRP A 217 -22.70 3.28 -6.77
N PRO A 218 -22.61 2.19 -7.57
CA PRO A 218 -21.47 1.28 -7.73
C PRO A 218 -20.40 1.79 -8.71
N LYS A 219 -20.63 2.94 -9.38
CA LYS A 219 -19.81 3.41 -10.51
C LYS A 219 -18.33 3.57 -10.17
N ASP A 220 -18.03 4.14 -9.02
CA ASP A 220 -16.66 4.48 -8.61
C ASP A 220 -16.21 3.68 -7.37
N TYR A 221 -16.89 2.56 -7.06
CA TYR A 221 -16.51 1.67 -5.98
C TYR A 221 -15.10 1.15 -6.17
N GLN A 222 -14.24 1.35 -5.17
CA GLN A 222 -12.82 0.96 -5.19
C GLN A 222 -12.15 1.30 -6.54
N ALA A 223 -12.22 2.58 -6.92
CA ALA A 223 -11.88 3.02 -8.27
C ALA A 223 -10.44 2.68 -8.66
N THR A 224 -9.47 2.72 -7.73
CA THR A 224 -8.09 2.38 -8.02
C THR A 224 -7.93 0.89 -8.34
N HIS A 225 -8.74 0.02 -7.76
CA HIS A 225 -8.78 -1.40 -8.07
C HIS A 225 -9.58 -1.67 -9.35
N THR A 226 -10.83 -1.22 -9.39
CA THR A 226 -11.77 -1.57 -10.48
C THR A 226 -11.40 -0.95 -11.82
N ARG A 227 -10.72 0.20 -11.85
CA ARG A 227 -10.31 0.86 -13.10
C ARG A 227 -8.87 0.57 -13.51
N LEU A 228 -7.94 0.38 -12.56
CA LEU A 228 -6.52 0.25 -12.86
C LEU A 228 -6.10 -1.21 -13.11
N PHE A 229 -6.60 -2.18 -12.35
CA PHE A 229 -6.23 -3.59 -12.52
C PHE A 229 -6.55 -4.14 -13.91
N PRO A 230 -7.74 -3.87 -14.52
CA PRO A 230 -8.01 -4.27 -15.88
C PRO A 230 -7.08 -3.65 -16.93
N ARG A 231 -6.35 -2.60 -16.57
CA ARG A 231 -5.36 -1.91 -17.40
C ARG A 231 -3.92 -2.31 -17.09
N GLY A 232 -3.73 -3.29 -16.19
CA GLY A 232 -2.43 -3.83 -15.80
C GLY A 232 -1.64 -2.96 -14.80
N VAL A 233 -2.26 -1.92 -14.24
CA VAL A 233 -1.67 -1.12 -13.15
C VAL A 233 -2.10 -1.75 -11.83
N PHE A 234 -1.22 -2.53 -11.24
CA PHE A 234 -1.43 -3.22 -9.97
C PHE A 234 -0.84 -2.43 -8.80
N HIS A 235 -1.01 -2.92 -7.56
CA HIS A 235 -0.64 -2.19 -6.35
C HIS A 235 0.28 -3.00 -5.45
N VAL A 236 1.12 -2.27 -4.68
CA VAL A 236 1.78 -2.75 -3.46
C VAL A 236 1.26 -1.91 -2.31
N GLU A 237 0.74 -2.55 -1.28
CA GLU A 237 0.11 -1.90 -0.14
C GLU A 237 0.89 -2.15 1.16
N ASN A 238 0.67 -1.32 2.19
CA ASN A 238 1.38 -1.35 3.46
C ASN A 238 2.91 -1.22 3.31
N VAL A 239 3.36 -0.30 2.48
CA VAL A 239 4.78 0.06 2.43
C VAL A 239 5.17 0.77 3.72
N GLY A 240 6.40 0.61 4.18
CA GLY A 240 6.87 1.22 5.44
C GLY A 240 8.37 1.10 5.61
N GLY A 241 8.82 0.50 6.71
CA GLY A 241 10.24 0.30 6.97
C GLY A 241 11.04 1.62 6.95
N GLU A 242 12.05 1.67 6.09
CA GLU A 242 12.95 2.82 5.97
C GLU A 242 12.47 3.89 4.96
N ILE A 243 11.17 3.93 4.61
CA ILE A 243 10.63 4.83 3.57
C ILE A 243 10.92 6.31 3.83
N ASP A 244 10.94 6.73 5.09
CA ASP A 244 11.20 8.12 5.49
C ASP A 244 12.58 8.64 5.06
N LEU A 245 13.52 7.74 4.78
CA LEU A 245 14.87 8.12 4.33
C LEU A 245 14.92 8.56 2.87
N ILE A 246 13.87 8.30 2.10
CA ILE A 246 13.85 8.53 0.64
C ILE A 246 12.64 9.34 0.16
N LEU A 247 11.97 10.04 1.06
CA LEU A 247 10.84 10.89 0.70
C LEU A 247 11.25 11.94 -0.33
N ASN A 248 10.35 12.20 -1.26
CA ASN A 248 10.51 13.24 -2.28
C ASN A 248 11.73 13.05 -3.20
N GLN A 249 12.07 11.80 -3.47
CA GLN A 249 13.17 11.43 -4.35
C GLN A 249 12.69 10.56 -5.50
N ARG A 250 13.52 10.50 -6.54
CA ARG A 250 13.41 9.50 -7.61
C ARG A 250 14.50 8.47 -7.40
N VAL A 251 14.11 7.24 -7.14
CA VAL A 251 15.01 6.11 -6.82
C VAL A 251 14.60 4.86 -7.62
N TRP A 252 15.39 3.80 -7.55
CA TRP A 252 14.96 2.50 -8.04
C TRP A 252 14.23 1.74 -6.95
N ILE A 253 13.12 1.11 -7.33
CA ILE A 253 12.29 0.29 -6.43
C ILE A 253 12.18 -1.12 -6.99
N GLY A 254 12.10 -2.10 -6.10
CA GLY A 254 11.76 -3.47 -6.44
C GLY A 254 10.73 -4.06 -5.46
N ALA A 255 9.72 -4.73 -6.01
CA ALA A 255 8.78 -5.55 -5.26
C ALA A 255 9.07 -7.04 -5.54
N PHE A 256 9.23 -7.85 -4.48
CA PHE A 256 9.64 -9.25 -4.61
C PHE A 256 8.66 -10.19 -3.89
N PRO A 257 7.46 -10.42 -4.48
CA PRO A 257 6.53 -11.41 -3.98
C PRO A 257 7.05 -12.83 -4.27
N PHE A 258 6.61 -13.82 -3.49
CA PHE A 258 6.82 -15.20 -3.91
C PHE A 258 5.95 -15.51 -5.14
N ARG A 259 6.42 -16.39 -6.02
CA ARG A 259 5.77 -16.72 -7.29
C ARG A 259 4.53 -17.59 -7.05
N PHE A 260 3.41 -16.95 -6.73
CA PHE A 260 2.16 -17.60 -6.34
C PHE A 260 1.28 -17.85 -7.57
N LYS A 261 1.22 -19.12 -8.01
CA LYS A 261 0.30 -19.54 -9.09
C LYS A 261 -1.13 -19.58 -8.56
N GLY A 262 -2.03 -18.88 -9.24
CA GLY A 262 -3.42 -18.69 -8.82
C GLY A 262 -3.57 -17.71 -7.65
N GLY A 263 -2.48 -17.05 -7.22
CA GLY A 263 -2.53 -16.04 -6.17
C GLY A 263 -3.03 -14.70 -6.70
N GLU A 264 -4.08 -14.20 -6.10
CA GLU A 264 -4.61 -12.86 -6.38
C GLU A 264 -3.77 -11.77 -5.69
N ALA A 265 -3.06 -12.11 -4.61
CA ALA A 265 -2.09 -11.28 -3.91
C ALA A 265 -0.98 -12.14 -3.30
N ALA A 266 0.14 -11.53 -2.92
CA ALA A 266 1.21 -12.21 -2.20
C ALA A 266 2.00 -11.23 -1.33
N PHE A 267 2.44 -11.69 -0.14
CA PHE A 267 3.43 -10.97 0.66
C PHE A 267 4.67 -10.68 -0.17
N CYS A 268 5.23 -9.50 -0.04
CA CYS A 268 6.44 -9.15 -0.76
C CYS A 268 7.44 -8.38 0.11
N ARG A 269 8.74 -8.53 -0.22
CA ARG A 269 9.74 -7.56 0.21
C ARG A 269 9.71 -6.42 -0.80
N PHE A 270 9.57 -5.22 -0.27
CA PHE A 270 9.57 -3.99 -1.03
C PHE A 270 10.84 -3.22 -0.68
N VAL A 271 11.66 -2.93 -1.64
CA VAL A 271 12.99 -2.37 -1.40
C VAL A 271 13.29 -1.18 -2.30
N ALA A 272 14.10 -0.25 -1.80
CA ALA A 272 14.69 0.80 -2.61
C ALA A 272 16.19 0.55 -2.80
N PHE A 273 16.66 0.90 -3.99
CA PHE A 273 18.07 0.92 -4.33
C PHE A 273 18.48 2.39 -4.49
N VAL A 274 19.32 2.89 -3.61
CA VAL A 274 19.80 4.27 -3.60
C VAL A 274 21.30 4.31 -3.85
N GLU A 275 21.79 5.39 -4.47
CA GLU A 275 23.23 5.59 -4.61
C GLU A 275 23.85 5.70 -3.22
N GLY A 276 24.92 4.93 -2.98
CA GLY A 276 25.67 4.91 -1.71
C GLY A 276 26.64 6.05 -1.58
#